data_71c4a613f9a9ef95853040fd063c8cd3
#
_entry.id   71c4a613f9a9ef95853040fd063c8cd3
#
_cell.length_a   1.000
_cell.length_b   1.000
_cell.length_c   1.000
_cell.angle_alpha   90.00
_cell.angle_beta   90.00
_cell.angle_gamma   90.00
#
_symmetry.space_group_name_H-M   'P 1'
#
loop_
_entity.id
_entity.type
_entity.pdbx_description
1 polymer ?
#
loop_
_entity_poly.entity_id
_entity_poly.type
_entity_poly.pdbx_seq_one_letter_code
_entity_poly.pdbx_strand_id
1 'polypeptide(L)'
;MLSRRQFVSSALAAGAALASQKSTAQPAKRTIVDAQVHLWKAESDDWKWVPGMKPQMPEPFTIEKLVPLMDEAGVDRVVVVPPSWPGDRNDYALEAARRYPNRFAVMGRIPLKNPASAALLPKWKEQPGMLGVRLTFLGPAAAWIRDGMADWFWPEAEKAGLPVMFLAPGQSAAFASVAERHPRLQLIVDHMGMSLSDPAVQAGKFEGVINDTLMLAKYPNVSVKLSAAPNYSKEPYPYRDINPHIKRLFDAFGPQRCYWGTDMTNGFDRATYKQRITHFMEELAFLTESDKDWVMGRAILQRLNWT
;
A
#
# COMPACT_ATOMS: atom_id res chain seq x y z
N MET A 1 -67.65 20.31 68.00
CA MET A 1 -67.96 18.88 67.89
C MET A 1 -67.98 18.53 66.41
N LEU A 2 -66.95 18.05 65.84
CA LEU A 2 -66.99 17.29 64.59
C LEU A 2 -65.61 16.81 64.26
N SER A 3 -65.48 15.56 63.97
CA SER A 3 -64.33 14.71 63.90
C SER A 3 -63.43 15.01 62.69
N ARG A 4 -62.15 14.82 62.90
CA ARG A 4 -61.14 14.78 61.87
C ARG A 4 -61.28 13.48 61.06
N ARG A 5 -61.44 13.61 59.75
CA ARG A 5 -61.33 12.51 58.82
C ARG A 5 -59.95 12.62 58.12
N GLN A 6 -59.21 11.55 58.27
CA GLN A 6 -57.90 11.34 57.62
C GLN A 6 -58.08 11.22 56.10
N PHE A 7 -57.31 11.97 55.37
CA PHE A 7 -57.12 11.76 53.94
C PHE A 7 -55.85 10.91 53.73
N VAL A 8 -56.01 9.71 53.26
CA VAL A 8 -54.94 8.85 52.82
C VAL A 8 -54.70 9.20 51.38
N SER A 9 -53.50 9.82 51.08
CA SER A 9 -53.03 10.10 49.73
C SER A 9 -52.25 8.90 49.24
N SER A 10 -52.79 8.17 48.28
CA SER A 10 -52.11 7.10 47.55
C SER A 10 -51.18 7.75 46.53
N ALA A 11 -49.87 7.70 46.75
CA ALA A 11 -48.86 8.08 45.77
C ALA A 11 -48.63 6.89 44.81
N LEU A 12 -49.12 7.03 43.59
CA LEU A 12 -48.68 6.15 42.45
C LEU A 12 -47.26 6.51 42.05
N ALA A 13 -46.31 5.63 42.34
CA ALA A 13 -44.97 5.70 41.80
C ALA A 13 -45.02 5.19 40.36
N ALA A 14 -44.98 6.12 39.38
CA ALA A 14 -44.74 5.80 37.98
C ALA A 14 -43.26 5.59 37.80
N GLY A 15 -42.83 4.32 37.79
CA GLY A 15 -41.45 3.94 37.40
C GLY A 15 -41.22 4.16 35.90
N ALA A 16 -40.58 5.25 35.52
CA ALA A 16 -40.09 5.43 34.16
C ALA A 16 -38.86 4.53 33.94
N ALA A 17 -39.09 3.38 33.31
CA ALA A 17 -38.02 2.55 32.78
C ALA A 17 -37.36 3.29 31.61
N LEU A 18 -36.23 3.93 31.85
CA LEU A 18 -35.34 4.43 30.82
C LEU A 18 -34.74 3.22 30.08
N ALA A 19 -35.43 2.78 29.04
CA ALA A 19 -34.82 1.87 28.05
C ALA A 19 -33.66 2.59 27.40
N SER A 20 -32.44 2.26 27.85
CA SER A 20 -31.19 2.66 27.16
C SER A 20 -31.24 2.07 25.77
N GLN A 21 -31.68 2.86 24.80
CA GLN A 21 -31.48 2.53 23.37
C GLN A 21 -30.00 2.54 23.12
N LYS A 22 -29.38 1.36 23.14
CA LYS A 22 -28.04 1.19 22.51
C LYS A 22 -28.22 1.59 21.05
N SER A 23 -27.79 2.81 20.73
CA SER A 23 -27.61 3.24 19.35
C SER A 23 -26.66 2.25 18.70
N THR A 24 -27.20 1.35 17.91
CA THR A 24 -26.41 0.53 16.99
C THR A 24 -25.97 1.45 15.84
N ALA A 25 -24.99 2.32 16.13
CA ALA A 25 -24.31 3.04 15.07
C ALA A 25 -23.79 1.98 14.12
N GLN A 26 -24.29 2.00 12.88
CA GLN A 26 -23.80 1.15 11.82
C GLN A 26 -22.27 1.39 11.73
N PRO A 27 -21.43 0.35 11.75
CA PRO A 27 -20.00 0.56 11.71
C PRO A 27 -19.66 1.42 10.49
N ALA A 28 -18.88 2.48 10.71
CA ALA A 28 -18.48 3.37 9.63
C ALA A 28 -17.86 2.53 8.50
N LYS A 29 -18.25 2.83 7.26
CA LYS A 29 -17.72 2.12 6.09
C LYS A 29 -16.18 2.14 6.14
N ARG A 30 -15.55 0.97 6.06
CA ARG A 30 -14.10 0.85 5.97
C ARG A 30 -13.59 1.52 4.70
N THR A 31 -12.58 2.36 4.83
CA THR A 31 -11.87 2.92 3.68
C THR A 31 -10.89 1.88 3.14
N ILE A 32 -11.03 1.53 1.86
CA ILE A 32 -10.16 0.58 1.17
C ILE A 32 -9.19 1.36 0.27
N VAL A 33 -7.90 1.20 0.51
CA VAL A 33 -6.82 1.86 -0.24
C VAL A 33 -5.92 0.82 -0.87
N ASP A 34 -5.88 0.78 -2.19
CA ASP A 34 -4.89 -0.04 -2.91
C ASP A 34 -3.52 0.65 -2.89
N ALA A 35 -2.56 0.07 -2.19
CA ALA A 35 -1.24 0.65 -2.01
C ALA A 35 -0.34 0.58 -3.25
N GLN A 36 -0.79 -0.07 -4.34
CA GLN A 36 -0.04 -0.12 -5.60
C GLN A 36 -0.86 -0.53 -6.81
N VAL A 37 -0.98 0.40 -7.76
CA VAL A 37 -1.42 0.13 -9.12
C VAL A 37 -0.52 0.89 -10.10
N HIS A 38 -0.24 0.30 -11.26
CA HIS A 38 0.46 0.94 -12.36
C HIS A 38 -0.53 1.43 -13.40
N LEU A 39 -0.33 2.64 -13.91
CA LEU A 39 -1.08 3.23 -15.03
C LEU A 39 -0.14 3.63 -16.14
N TRP A 40 -0.54 3.37 -17.40
CA TRP A 40 0.21 3.78 -18.57
C TRP A 40 -0.66 3.97 -19.80
N LYS A 41 -0.17 4.81 -20.72
CA LYS A 41 -0.72 5.03 -22.05
C LYS A 41 -0.08 4.10 -23.07
N ALA A 42 -0.69 3.98 -24.23
CA ALA A 42 0.00 3.41 -25.39
C ALA A 42 1.26 4.21 -25.73
N GLU A 43 2.25 3.55 -26.30
CA GLU A 43 3.42 4.23 -26.83
C GLU A 43 3.00 5.19 -27.95
N SER A 44 3.58 6.40 -27.94
CA SER A 44 3.33 7.44 -28.92
C SER A 44 4.56 8.32 -29.07
N ASP A 45 4.54 9.25 -30.01
CA ASP A 45 5.66 10.19 -30.19
C ASP A 45 5.91 11.05 -28.93
N ASP A 46 4.86 11.44 -28.21
CA ASP A 46 4.96 12.22 -26.99
C ASP A 46 5.19 11.36 -25.73
N TRP A 47 4.98 10.05 -25.85
CA TRP A 47 5.07 9.12 -24.73
C TRP A 47 5.82 7.84 -25.10
N LYS A 48 7.12 8.01 -25.37
CA LYS A 48 8.03 6.92 -25.75
C LYS A 48 8.30 5.98 -24.59
N TRP A 49 8.49 4.71 -24.91
CA TRP A 49 9.01 3.72 -24.00
C TRP A 49 10.53 3.62 -24.09
N VAL A 50 11.15 3.22 -23.00
CA VAL A 50 12.60 2.95 -23.00
C VAL A 50 12.88 1.78 -23.93
N PRO A 51 13.82 1.90 -24.87
CA PRO A 51 14.14 0.84 -25.83
C PRO A 51 14.37 -0.51 -25.16
N GLY A 52 13.72 -1.55 -25.66
CA GLY A 52 13.78 -2.92 -25.13
C GLY A 52 12.91 -3.21 -23.91
N MET A 53 12.31 -2.20 -23.30
CA MET A 53 11.33 -2.40 -22.21
C MET A 53 9.96 -2.77 -22.77
N LYS A 54 9.23 -3.62 -22.03
CA LYS A 54 7.87 -4.03 -22.37
C LYS A 54 6.96 -3.93 -21.14
N PRO A 55 5.70 -3.55 -21.34
CA PRO A 55 4.71 -3.60 -20.27
C PRO A 55 4.39 -5.06 -19.89
N GLN A 56 3.91 -5.26 -18.66
CA GLN A 56 3.45 -6.56 -18.17
C GLN A 56 2.14 -7.02 -18.81
N MET A 57 1.40 -6.11 -19.44
CA MET A 57 0.20 -6.38 -20.21
C MET A 57 0.36 -5.80 -21.61
N PRO A 58 -0.19 -6.45 -22.67
CA PRO A 58 -0.06 -5.97 -24.05
C PRO A 58 -0.80 -4.65 -24.29
N GLU A 59 -1.90 -4.42 -23.56
CA GLU A 59 -2.72 -3.24 -23.71
C GLU A 59 -2.43 -2.18 -22.63
N PRO A 60 -2.62 -0.90 -22.97
CA PRO A 60 -2.56 0.18 -21.98
C PRO A 60 -3.53 -0.06 -20.84
N PHE A 61 -3.08 0.22 -19.62
CA PHE A 61 -3.93 0.24 -18.45
C PHE A 61 -4.13 1.69 -17.99
N THR A 62 -5.24 2.26 -18.44
CA THR A 62 -5.51 3.69 -18.34
C THR A 62 -6.36 4.03 -17.11
N ILE A 63 -6.45 5.33 -16.82
CA ILE A 63 -7.32 5.87 -15.77
C ILE A 63 -8.78 5.43 -16.01
N GLU A 64 -9.22 5.46 -17.27
CA GLU A 64 -10.58 5.10 -17.70
C GLU A 64 -10.87 3.61 -17.50
N LYS A 65 -9.85 2.75 -17.55
CA LYS A 65 -10.01 1.31 -17.23
C LYS A 65 -10.03 1.09 -15.72
N LEU A 66 -9.20 1.80 -14.95
CA LEU A 66 -9.08 1.58 -13.51
C LEU A 66 -10.29 2.08 -12.72
N VAL A 67 -10.79 3.28 -13.01
CA VAL A 67 -11.87 3.90 -12.22
C VAL A 67 -13.12 3.02 -12.12
N PRO A 68 -13.67 2.47 -13.21
CA PRO A 68 -14.81 1.55 -13.12
C PRO A 68 -14.51 0.28 -12.29
N LEU A 69 -13.30 -0.28 -12.40
CA LEU A 69 -12.91 -1.44 -11.61
C LEU A 69 -12.83 -1.13 -10.11
N MET A 70 -12.37 0.07 -9.75
CA MET A 70 -12.37 0.54 -8.35
C MET A 70 -13.80 0.68 -7.82
N ASP A 71 -14.70 1.26 -8.62
CA ASP A 71 -16.10 1.48 -8.25
C ASP A 71 -16.82 0.14 -8.03
N GLU A 72 -16.67 -0.80 -8.95
CA GLU A 72 -17.24 -2.14 -8.87
C GLU A 72 -16.73 -2.91 -7.64
N ALA A 73 -15.44 -2.81 -7.35
CA ALA A 73 -14.81 -3.53 -6.24
C ALA A 73 -14.97 -2.82 -4.88
N GLY A 74 -15.40 -1.56 -4.87
CA GLY A 74 -15.53 -0.75 -3.65
C GLY A 74 -14.21 -0.20 -3.12
N VAL A 75 -13.22 0.04 -3.99
CA VAL A 75 -11.94 0.65 -3.65
C VAL A 75 -12.09 2.18 -3.64
N ASP A 76 -11.81 2.79 -2.51
CA ASP A 76 -11.98 4.23 -2.33
C ASP A 76 -10.79 5.00 -2.93
N ARG A 77 -9.55 4.54 -2.69
CA ARG A 77 -8.31 5.25 -3.08
C ARG A 77 -7.25 4.30 -3.63
N VAL A 78 -6.36 4.83 -4.46
CA VAL A 78 -5.22 4.08 -5.05
C VAL A 78 -3.96 4.91 -4.99
N VAL A 79 -2.87 4.30 -4.56
CA VAL A 79 -1.52 4.82 -4.74
C VAL A 79 -1.01 4.39 -6.12
N VAL A 80 -0.92 5.33 -7.04
CA VAL A 80 -0.36 5.09 -8.38
C VAL A 80 1.17 5.08 -8.29
N VAL A 81 1.75 4.01 -8.76
CA VAL A 81 3.20 3.88 -8.94
C VAL A 81 3.49 3.88 -10.44
N PRO A 82 4.18 4.90 -10.99
CA PRO A 82 4.52 4.91 -12.42
C PRO A 82 5.36 3.69 -12.79
N PRO A 83 5.04 2.99 -13.89
CA PRO A 83 5.82 1.85 -14.34
C PRO A 83 7.22 2.27 -14.84
N SER A 84 8.12 1.30 -15.05
CA SER A 84 9.52 1.59 -15.43
C SER A 84 9.74 1.73 -16.92
N TRP A 85 8.88 1.15 -17.76
CA TRP A 85 9.11 1.16 -19.22
C TRP A 85 8.94 2.52 -19.90
N PRO A 86 8.16 3.49 -19.39
CA PRO A 86 8.22 4.86 -19.90
C PRO A 86 9.38 5.69 -19.34
N GLY A 87 10.31 5.08 -18.59
CA GLY A 87 11.38 5.77 -17.90
C GLY A 87 10.95 6.42 -16.57
N ASP A 88 11.69 7.43 -16.13
CA ASP A 88 11.44 8.09 -14.85
C ASP A 88 10.42 9.25 -14.99
N ARG A 89 9.31 9.00 -15.72
CA ARG A 89 8.23 9.99 -15.88
C ARG A 89 7.10 9.75 -14.89
N ASN A 90 6.48 10.86 -14.48
CA ASN A 90 5.37 10.87 -13.52
C ASN A 90 4.10 11.53 -14.08
N ASP A 91 4.15 12.06 -15.29
CA ASP A 91 3.12 12.90 -15.91
C ASP A 91 1.73 12.26 -15.94
N TYR A 92 1.62 10.97 -16.35
CA TYR A 92 0.33 10.29 -16.44
C TYR A 92 -0.23 9.91 -15.06
N ALA A 93 0.63 9.52 -14.12
CA ALA A 93 0.20 9.28 -12.74
C ALA A 93 -0.29 10.58 -12.07
N LEU A 94 0.40 11.70 -12.31
CA LEU A 94 -0.03 13.01 -11.83
C LEU A 94 -1.30 13.50 -12.54
N GLU A 95 -1.52 13.12 -13.80
CA GLU A 95 -2.79 13.37 -14.49
C GLU A 95 -3.95 12.68 -13.75
N ALA A 96 -3.78 11.41 -13.35
CA ALA A 96 -4.79 10.70 -12.57
C ALA A 96 -5.10 11.42 -11.25
N ALA A 97 -4.06 11.84 -10.50
CA ALA A 97 -4.24 12.56 -9.25
C ALA A 97 -4.92 13.94 -9.44
N ARG A 98 -4.62 14.66 -10.51
CA ARG A 98 -5.31 15.93 -10.82
C ARG A 98 -6.78 15.73 -11.20
N ARG A 99 -7.10 14.65 -11.96
CA ARG A 99 -8.48 14.35 -12.39
C ARG A 99 -9.34 13.83 -11.24
N TYR A 100 -8.74 13.12 -10.30
CA TYR A 100 -9.43 12.49 -9.17
C TYR A 100 -8.64 12.68 -7.87
N PRO A 101 -8.53 13.90 -7.34
CA PRO A 101 -7.61 14.24 -6.23
C PRO A 101 -7.91 13.50 -4.93
N ASN A 102 -9.17 13.08 -4.72
CA ASN A 102 -9.59 12.31 -3.54
C ASN A 102 -9.42 10.79 -3.72
N ARG A 103 -9.05 10.34 -4.91
CA ARG A 103 -8.96 8.91 -5.23
C ARG A 103 -7.56 8.45 -5.62
N PHE A 104 -6.72 9.33 -6.16
CA PHE A 104 -5.36 8.97 -6.58
C PHE A 104 -4.31 9.84 -5.92
N ALA A 105 -3.23 9.19 -5.51
CA ALA A 105 -1.98 9.82 -5.14
C ALA A 105 -0.81 9.06 -5.77
N VAL A 106 0.37 9.64 -5.79
CA VAL A 106 1.50 9.15 -6.58
C VAL A 106 2.72 8.93 -5.71
N MET A 107 3.33 7.75 -5.84
CA MET A 107 4.71 7.50 -5.43
C MET A 107 5.58 7.55 -6.68
N GLY A 108 6.19 8.71 -6.93
CA GLY A 108 6.83 9.03 -8.20
C GLY A 108 8.19 8.37 -8.39
N ARG A 109 8.65 8.34 -9.64
CA ARG A 109 9.99 7.88 -10.03
C ARG A 109 10.94 9.06 -10.13
N ILE A 110 12.21 8.82 -9.80
CA ILE A 110 13.29 9.81 -9.90
C ILE A 110 14.50 9.19 -10.61
N PRO A 111 15.23 9.93 -11.47
CA PRO A 111 16.46 9.45 -12.11
C PRO A 111 17.59 9.25 -11.09
N LEU A 112 17.65 8.10 -10.43
CA LEU A 112 18.58 7.81 -9.35
C LEU A 112 20.05 7.84 -9.79
N LYS A 113 20.34 7.56 -11.07
CA LYS A 113 21.69 7.68 -11.65
C LYS A 113 22.20 9.10 -11.77
N ASN A 114 21.33 10.09 -11.66
CA ASN A 114 21.68 11.49 -11.79
C ASN A 114 21.62 12.20 -10.42
N PRO A 115 22.75 12.40 -9.72
CA PRO A 115 22.77 13.08 -8.44
C PRO A 115 22.23 14.51 -8.48
N ALA A 116 22.23 15.18 -9.63
CA ALA A 116 21.61 16.50 -9.79
C ALA A 116 20.08 16.47 -9.56
N SER A 117 19.47 15.28 -9.62
CA SER A 117 18.05 15.08 -9.25
C SER A 117 17.76 15.38 -7.78
N ALA A 118 18.77 15.47 -6.92
CA ALA A 118 18.61 15.93 -5.53
C ALA A 118 17.90 17.28 -5.43
N ALA A 119 18.12 18.19 -6.40
CA ALA A 119 17.48 19.49 -6.47
C ALA A 119 15.94 19.43 -6.63
N LEU A 120 15.39 18.30 -7.06
CA LEU A 120 13.94 18.08 -7.20
C LEU A 120 13.26 17.76 -5.85
N LEU A 121 13.98 17.14 -4.90
CA LEU A 121 13.39 16.57 -3.70
C LEU A 121 12.76 17.62 -2.76
N PRO A 122 13.34 18.82 -2.53
CA PRO A 122 12.72 19.81 -1.67
C PRO A 122 11.32 20.27 -2.12
N LYS A 123 11.06 20.21 -3.44
CA LYS A 123 9.80 20.60 -4.06
C LYS A 123 8.95 19.43 -4.55
N TRP A 124 9.34 18.21 -4.19
CA TRP A 124 8.73 16.98 -4.72
C TRP A 124 7.22 16.93 -4.47
N LYS A 125 6.80 17.25 -3.25
CA LYS A 125 5.38 17.26 -2.83
C LYS A 125 4.59 18.51 -3.27
N GLU A 126 5.23 19.50 -3.88
CA GLU A 126 4.51 20.65 -4.46
C GLU A 126 3.71 20.24 -5.71
N GLN A 127 4.04 19.09 -6.33
CA GLN A 127 3.27 18.52 -7.42
C GLN A 127 1.96 17.92 -6.86
N PRO A 128 0.77 18.40 -7.29
CA PRO A 128 -0.50 17.94 -6.74
C PRO A 128 -0.65 16.41 -6.81
N GLY A 129 -0.88 15.76 -5.66
CA GLY A 129 -1.01 14.32 -5.54
C GLY A 129 0.29 13.55 -5.35
N MET A 130 1.45 14.18 -5.43
CA MET A 130 2.74 13.53 -5.21
C MET A 130 3.01 13.36 -3.71
N LEU A 131 3.18 12.12 -3.24
CA LEU A 131 3.38 11.80 -1.82
C LEU A 131 4.84 11.44 -1.48
N GLY A 132 5.53 10.77 -2.39
CA GLY A 132 6.88 10.29 -2.12
C GLY A 132 7.54 9.69 -3.36
N VAL A 133 8.54 8.85 -3.15
CA VAL A 133 9.34 8.26 -4.23
C VAL A 133 9.23 6.73 -4.21
N ARG A 134 9.23 6.13 -5.41
CA ARG A 134 9.35 4.68 -5.58
C ARG A 134 10.60 4.32 -6.38
N LEU A 135 11.43 3.44 -5.81
CA LEU A 135 12.67 2.95 -6.39
C LEU A 135 12.59 1.46 -6.74
N THR A 136 13.33 1.06 -7.79
CA THR A 136 13.39 -0.33 -8.24
C THR A 136 14.86 -0.75 -8.37
N PHE A 137 15.24 -1.79 -7.65
CA PHE A 137 16.57 -2.37 -7.62
C PHE A 137 16.55 -3.77 -8.23
N LEU A 138 16.22 -3.85 -9.52
CA LEU A 138 16.16 -5.08 -10.32
C LEU A 138 17.11 -5.01 -11.51
N GLY A 139 17.53 -6.17 -12.01
CA GLY A 139 18.45 -6.25 -13.15
C GLY A 139 19.73 -5.43 -12.92
N PRO A 140 20.15 -4.57 -13.84
CA PRO A 140 21.34 -3.74 -13.66
C PRO A 140 21.25 -2.76 -12.48
N ALA A 141 20.05 -2.35 -12.06
CA ALA A 141 19.87 -1.47 -10.93
C ALA A 141 20.01 -2.18 -9.57
N ALA A 142 20.07 -3.49 -9.54
CA ALA A 142 20.21 -4.25 -8.28
C ALA A 142 21.50 -3.92 -7.52
N ALA A 143 22.55 -3.50 -8.21
CA ALA A 143 23.83 -3.13 -7.59
C ALA A 143 23.81 -1.74 -6.93
N TRP A 144 22.92 -0.82 -7.35
CA TRP A 144 22.97 0.61 -7.00
C TRP A 144 22.86 0.93 -5.51
N ILE A 145 22.28 0.05 -4.72
CA ILE A 145 22.23 0.20 -3.26
C ILE A 145 23.58 -0.15 -2.60
N ARG A 146 24.41 -0.97 -3.25
CA ARG A 146 25.68 -1.48 -2.71
C ARG A 146 26.91 -0.79 -3.29
N ASP A 147 26.80 -0.27 -4.51
CA ASP A 147 27.90 0.43 -5.21
C ASP A 147 27.94 1.94 -4.92
N GLY A 148 27.06 2.42 -4.01
CA GLY A 148 27.00 3.82 -3.61
C GLY A 148 26.26 4.75 -4.57
N MET A 149 25.73 4.26 -5.68
CA MET A 149 25.00 5.10 -6.66
C MET A 149 23.76 5.74 -6.05
N ALA A 150 23.12 5.09 -5.07
CA ALA A 150 21.94 5.59 -4.39
C ALA A 150 22.27 6.45 -3.15
N ASP A 151 23.52 6.58 -2.74
CA ASP A 151 23.89 7.16 -1.43
C ASP A 151 23.51 8.64 -1.31
N TRP A 152 23.55 9.40 -2.39
CA TRP A 152 23.13 10.80 -2.39
C TRP A 152 21.64 10.97 -2.06
N PHE A 153 20.83 9.97 -2.39
CA PHE A 153 19.37 10.06 -2.32
C PHE A 153 18.82 9.98 -0.89
N TRP A 154 19.39 9.10 -0.05
CA TRP A 154 18.83 8.80 1.27
C TRP A 154 18.78 10.01 2.21
N PRO A 155 19.88 10.77 2.41
CA PRO A 155 19.86 11.95 3.26
C PRO A 155 18.96 13.05 2.71
N GLU A 156 18.91 13.25 1.39
CA GLU A 156 18.07 14.26 0.78
C GLU A 156 16.57 13.90 0.86
N ALA A 157 16.21 12.63 0.67
CA ALA A 157 14.83 12.16 0.85
C ALA A 157 14.38 12.27 2.32
N GLU A 158 15.25 11.93 3.28
CA GLU A 158 14.99 12.10 4.71
C GLU A 158 14.78 13.57 5.07
N LYS A 159 15.64 14.46 4.61
CA LYS A 159 15.55 15.92 4.82
C LYS A 159 14.26 16.49 4.24
N ALA A 160 13.84 16.01 3.07
CA ALA A 160 12.61 16.43 2.42
C ALA A 160 11.34 15.77 3.02
N GLY A 161 11.49 14.85 3.99
CA GLY A 161 10.38 14.12 4.61
C GLY A 161 9.59 13.28 3.61
N LEU A 162 10.28 12.66 2.65
CA LEU A 162 9.67 11.85 1.59
C LEU A 162 9.64 10.38 2.00
N PRO A 163 8.46 9.74 2.08
CA PRO A 163 8.41 8.28 2.17
C PRO A 163 8.94 7.65 0.88
N VAL A 164 9.62 6.50 1.02
CA VAL A 164 10.23 5.78 -0.09
C VAL A 164 9.71 4.36 -0.16
N MET A 165 9.02 4.03 -1.23
CA MET A 165 8.69 2.66 -1.60
C MET A 165 9.83 2.05 -2.40
N PHE A 166 10.15 0.78 -2.17
CA PHE A 166 11.22 0.13 -2.90
C PHE A 166 10.96 -1.36 -3.16
N LEU A 167 11.42 -1.83 -4.31
CA LEU A 167 11.51 -3.24 -4.69
C LEU A 167 12.98 -3.61 -4.85
N ALA A 168 13.50 -4.45 -3.93
CA ALA A 168 14.89 -4.86 -3.86
C ALA A 168 15.03 -6.29 -3.30
N PRO A 169 14.63 -7.33 -4.05
CA PRO A 169 14.65 -8.71 -3.58
C PRO A 169 16.06 -9.13 -3.13
N GLY A 170 16.16 -9.80 -1.96
CA GLY A 170 17.42 -10.30 -1.41
C GLY A 170 18.41 -9.22 -0.97
N GLN A 171 17.97 -7.98 -0.76
CA GLN A 171 18.84 -6.87 -0.37
C GLN A 171 18.46 -6.21 0.96
N SER A 172 17.74 -6.91 1.82
CA SER A 172 17.29 -6.37 3.10
C SER A 172 18.44 -5.94 4.02
N ALA A 173 19.60 -6.59 3.97
CA ALA A 173 20.78 -6.16 4.74
C ALA A 173 21.26 -4.76 4.35
N ALA A 174 21.26 -4.41 3.05
CA ALA A 174 21.61 -3.08 2.59
C ALA A 174 20.57 -2.04 3.02
N PHE A 175 19.28 -2.36 2.94
CA PHE A 175 18.20 -1.49 3.41
C PHE A 175 18.15 -1.35 4.92
N ALA A 176 18.56 -2.38 5.67
CA ALA A 176 18.76 -2.29 7.12
C ALA A 176 19.75 -1.17 7.46
N SER A 177 20.88 -1.12 6.75
CA SER A 177 21.88 -0.06 6.91
C SER A 177 21.33 1.34 6.56
N VAL A 178 20.48 1.44 5.54
CA VAL A 178 19.80 2.70 5.23
C VAL A 178 18.82 3.09 6.35
N ALA A 179 18.02 2.15 6.84
CA ALA A 179 17.06 2.39 7.92
C ALA A 179 17.73 2.86 9.22
N GLU A 180 18.91 2.30 9.56
CA GLU A 180 19.70 2.68 10.73
C GLU A 180 20.31 4.08 10.60
N ARG A 181 20.89 4.40 9.43
CA ARG A 181 21.51 5.71 9.17
C ARG A 181 20.52 6.84 9.00
N HIS A 182 19.30 6.52 8.58
CA HIS A 182 18.22 7.47 8.26
C HIS A 182 16.93 7.13 9.04
N PRO A 183 16.90 7.27 10.39
CA PRO A 183 15.79 6.79 11.21
C PRO A 183 14.48 7.57 11.01
N ARG A 184 14.51 8.78 10.44
CA ARG A 184 13.30 9.54 10.08
C ARG A 184 12.77 9.22 8.69
N LEU A 185 13.58 8.57 7.84
CA LEU A 185 13.17 8.16 6.49
C LEU A 185 12.18 7.01 6.57
N GLN A 186 10.98 7.22 6.03
CA GLN A 186 9.96 6.18 5.99
C GLN A 186 10.20 5.25 4.79
N LEU A 187 10.59 4.02 5.06
CA LEU A 187 10.87 2.99 4.06
C LEU A 187 9.70 2.01 3.97
N ILE A 188 9.30 1.64 2.74
CA ILE A 188 8.17 0.76 2.47
C ILE A 188 8.62 -0.33 1.50
N VAL A 189 8.71 -1.56 1.97
CA VAL A 189 9.07 -2.73 1.15
C VAL A 189 7.89 -3.07 0.25
N ASP A 190 8.11 -3.16 -1.07
CA ASP A 190 7.09 -3.60 -2.01
C ASP A 190 6.94 -5.12 -2.01
N HIS A 191 5.69 -5.61 -2.19
CA HIS A 191 5.37 -6.99 -2.53
C HIS A 191 6.01 -8.04 -1.62
N MET A 192 6.04 -7.81 -0.30
CA MET A 192 6.65 -8.74 0.66
C MET A 192 8.14 -9.01 0.38
N GLY A 193 8.83 -8.11 -0.35
CA GLY A 193 10.21 -8.29 -0.80
C GLY A 193 10.37 -9.23 -2.01
N MET A 194 9.28 -9.77 -2.55
CA MET A 194 9.27 -10.72 -3.65
C MET A 194 9.33 -10.03 -5.02
N SER A 195 9.87 -10.75 -6.02
CA SER A 195 9.82 -10.38 -7.43
C SER A 195 9.36 -11.55 -8.29
N LEU A 196 8.54 -11.28 -9.32
CA LEU A 196 8.14 -12.28 -10.30
C LEU A 196 9.30 -12.78 -11.17
N SER A 197 10.43 -12.06 -11.20
CA SER A 197 11.65 -12.50 -11.88
C SER A 197 12.55 -13.39 -11.04
N ASP A 198 12.26 -13.58 -9.74
CA ASP A 198 13.05 -14.45 -8.86
C ASP A 198 12.70 -15.93 -9.13
N PRO A 199 13.70 -16.78 -9.51
CA PRO A 199 13.47 -18.19 -9.79
C PRO A 199 12.90 -18.97 -8.59
N ALA A 200 13.27 -18.60 -7.35
CA ALA A 200 12.72 -19.23 -6.15
C ALA A 200 11.24 -18.91 -5.99
N VAL A 201 10.87 -17.64 -6.19
CA VAL A 201 9.46 -17.20 -6.18
C VAL A 201 8.66 -17.86 -7.30
N GLN A 202 9.22 -17.94 -8.50
CA GLN A 202 8.60 -18.66 -9.61
C GLN A 202 8.37 -20.16 -9.30
N ALA A 203 9.25 -20.76 -8.54
CA ALA A 203 9.13 -22.15 -8.09
C ALA A 203 8.24 -22.32 -6.84
N GLY A 204 7.61 -21.26 -6.32
CA GLY A 204 6.81 -21.31 -5.09
C GLY A 204 7.63 -21.47 -3.80
N LYS A 205 8.92 -21.17 -3.85
CA LYS A 205 9.84 -21.25 -2.70
C LYS A 205 9.99 -19.87 -2.04
N PHE A 206 9.03 -19.48 -1.24
CA PHE A 206 8.97 -18.10 -0.68
C PHE A 206 9.82 -17.90 0.58
N GLU A 207 10.18 -18.98 1.27
CA GLU A 207 10.77 -18.97 2.62
C GLU A 207 12.00 -18.06 2.72
N GLY A 208 12.95 -18.18 1.78
CA GLY A 208 14.19 -17.39 1.77
C GLY A 208 13.93 -15.88 1.64
N VAL A 209 13.03 -15.48 0.72
CA VAL A 209 12.69 -14.08 0.48
C VAL A 209 11.93 -13.49 1.67
N ILE A 210 11.01 -14.26 2.24
CA ILE A 210 10.27 -13.83 3.43
C ILE A 210 11.22 -13.66 4.63
N ASN A 211 12.15 -14.60 4.85
CA ASN A 211 13.17 -14.48 5.90
C ASN A 211 14.06 -13.24 5.70
N ASP A 212 14.47 -12.94 4.46
CA ASP A 212 15.21 -11.72 4.14
C ASP A 212 14.38 -10.48 4.52
N THR A 213 13.12 -10.40 4.11
CA THR A 213 12.24 -9.25 4.43
C THR A 213 11.98 -9.10 5.93
N LEU A 214 11.83 -10.21 6.68
CA LEU A 214 11.63 -10.20 8.13
C LEU A 214 12.79 -9.54 8.89
N MET A 215 14.01 -9.52 8.34
CA MET A 215 15.14 -8.81 8.95
C MET A 215 14.88 -7.32 9.13
N LEU A 216 13.99 -6.74 8.33
CA LEU A 216 13.64 -5.32 8.36
C LEU A 216 12.57 -4.99 9.41
N ALA A 217 11.88 -5.97 9.98
CA ALA A 217 10.77 -5.73 10.90
C ALA A 217 11.17 -5.04 12.22
N LYS A 218 12.43 -5.19 12.66
CA LYS A 218 12.98 -4.56 13.86
C LYS A 218 13.13 -3.03 13.72
N TYR A 219 13.12 -2.48 12.49
CA TYR A 219 13.26 -1.05 12.24
C TYR A 219 11.88 -0.37 12.24
N PRO A 220 11.61 0.58 13.17
CA PRO A 220 10.28 1.20 13.28
C PRO A 220 9.92 2.09 12.08
N ASN A 221 10.92 2.58 11.36
CA ASN A 221 10.76 3.37 10.15
C ASN A 221 10.56 2.52 8.88
N VAL A 222 10.57 1.18 8.99
CA VAL A 222 10.30 0.27 7.88
C VAL A 222 8.91 -0.36 8.01
N SER A 223 8.21 -0.45 6.90
CA SER A 223 6.92 -1.11 6.73
C SER A 223 6.90 -1.95 5.46
N VAL A 224 5.89 -2.80 5.28
CA VAL A 224 5.81 -3.76 4.19
C VAL A 224 4.44 -3.72 3.51
N LYS A 225 4.42 -3.76 2.19
CA LYS A 225 3.19 -4.03 1.43
C LYS A 225 2.99 -5.54 1.31
N LEU A 226 1.88 -6.02 1.82
CA LEU A 226 1.38 -7.38 1.62
C LEU A 226 0.67 -7.49 0.26
N SER A 227 1.23 -6.85 -0.75
CA SER A 227 0.63 -6.68 -2.07
C SER A 227 1.01 -7.81 -3.03
N ALA A 228 0.27 -7.92 -4.14
CA ALA A 228 0.50 -8.87 -5.21
C ALA A 228 0.37 -10.36 -4.80
N ALA A 229 -0.25 -10.69 -3.69
CA ALA A 229 -0.37 -12.06 -3.19
C ALA A 229 -0.90 -13.06 -4.25
N PRO A 230 -1.99 -12.78 -4.99
CA PRO A 230 -2.45 -13.67 -6.05
C PRO A 230 -1.45 -13.89 -7.19
N ASN A 231 -0.58 -12.91 -7.44
CA ASN A 231 0.40 -12.99 -8.54
C ASN A 231 1.53 -13.98 -8.22
N TYR A 232 1.83 -14.16 -6.92
CA TYR A 232 2.87 -15.09 -6.44
C TYR A 232 2.33 -16.49 -6.17
N SER A 233 1.09 -16.62 -5.68
CA SER A 233 0.48 -17.89 -5.34
C SER A 233 0.52 -18.91 -6.51
N LYS A 234 0.74 -20.16 -6.20
CA LYS A 234 0.64 -21.31 -7.12
C LYS A 234 -0.73 -21.95 -7.08
N GLU A 235 -1.55 -21.59 -6.09
CA GLU A 235 -2.90 -22.08 -5.93
C GLU A 235 -3.93 -21.11 -6.54
N PRO A 236 -5.09 -21.61 -6.96
CA PRO A 236 -6.23 -20.76 -7.29
C PRO A 236 -6.75 -20.04 -6.02
N TYR A 237 -7.71 -19.12 -6.22
CA TYR A 237 -8.42 -18.51 -5.10
C TYR A 237 -8.90 -19.59 -4.10
N PRO A 238 -8.67 -19.44 -2.80
CA PRO A 238 -8.24 -18.23 -2.10
C PRO A 238 -6.72 -18.14 -1.79
N TYR A 239 -5.84 -18.68 -2.62
CA TYR A 239 -4.38 -18.49 -2.58
C TYR A 239 -3.74 -18.94 -1.26
N ARG A 240 -4.10 -20.13 -0.75
CA ARG A 240 -3.76 -20.57 0.61
C ARG A 240 -2.27 -20.77 0.84
N ASP A 241 -1.52 -21.11 -0.20
CA ASP A 241 -0.07 -21.29 -0.15
C ASP A 241 0.71 -20.04 0.26
N ILE A 242 0.18 -18.83 -0.02
CA ILE A 242 0.83 -17.57 0.37
C ILE A 242 0.42 -17.09 1.77
N ASN A 243 -0.71 -17.57 2.32
CA ASN A 243 -1.26 -17.08 3.58
C ASN A 243 -0.31 -17.22 4.80
N PRO A 244 0.44 -18.33 4.97
CA PRO A 244 1.41 -18.45 6.06
C PRO A 244 2.51 -17.36 5.99
N HIS A 245 2.92 -16.98 4.79
CA HIS A 245 3.96 -15.97 4.57
C HIS A 245 3.44 -14.56 4.86
N ILE A 246 2.20 -14.26 4.45
CA ILE A 246 1.50 -13.03 4.82
C ILE A 246 1.40 -12.93 6.35
N LYS A 247 0.99 -14.03 7.02
CA LYS A 247 0.87 -14.06 8.49
C LYS A 247 2.19 -13.76 9.18
N ARG A 248 3.29 -14.37 8.74
CA ARG A 248 4.62 -14.14 9.34
C ARG A 248 5.06 -12.67 9.25
N LEU A 249 4.85 -12.04 8.10
CA LEU A 249 5.14 -10.61 7.92
C LEU A 249 4.20 -9.75 8.77
N PHE A 250 2.92 -10.09 8.80
CA PHE A 250 1.95 -9.38 9.64
C PHE A 250 2.30 -9.46 11.13
N ASP A 251 2.64 -10.64 11.64
CA ASP A 251 3.03 -10.84 13.04
C ASP A 251 4.30 -10.04 13.40
N ALA A 252 5.25 -9.91 12.47
CA ALA A 252 6.52 -9.21 12.71
C ALA A 252 6.42 -7.68 12.59
N PHE A 253 5.67 -7.18 11.61
CA PHE A 253 5.54 -5.74 11.37
C PHE A 253 4.37 -5.11 12.12
N GLY A 254 3.32 -5.87 12.41
CA GLY A 254 2.08 -5.40 13.02
C GLY A 254 1.17 -4.65 12.03
N PRO A 255 -0.13 -4.48 12.39
CA PRO A 255 -1.14 -3.95 11.46
C PRO A 255 -0.87 -2.53 10.95
N GLN A 256 -0.19 -1.70 11.74
CA GLN A 256 0.10 -0.31 11.38
C GLN A 256 1.26 -0.17 10.36
N ARG A 257 2.02 -1.26 10.12
CA ARG A 257 3.15 -1.28 9.19
C ARG A 257 2.97 -2.30 8.06
N CYS A 258 1.75 -2.85 7.90
CA CYS A 258 1.36 -3.74 6.83
C CYS A 258 0.31 -3.07 5.95
N TYR A 259 0.50 -3.11 4.62
CA TYR A 259 -0.39 -2.44 3.66
C TYR A 259 -0.87 -3.42 2.60
N TRP A 260 -2.18 -3.53 2.45
CA TRP A 260 -2.77 -4.21 1.32
C TRP A 260 -2.54 -3.44 0.02
N GLY A 261 -2.42 -4.15 -1.09
CA GLY A 261 -2.32 -3.58 -2.42
C GLY A 261 -2.38 -4.67 -3.48
N THR A 262 -2.84 -4.34 -4.67
CA THR A 262 -3.07 -5.35 -5.68
C THR A 262 -1.89 -5.64 -6.58
N ASP A 263 -1.17 -4.61 -7.01
CA ASP A 263 -0.23 -4.71 -8.13
C ASP A 263 -0.85 -5.48 -9.31
N MET A 264 -2.14 -5.22 -9.56
CA MET A 264 -3.00 -6.08 -10.37
C MET A 264 -2.53 -6.25 -11.80
N THR A 265 -1.85 -5.26 -12.35
CA THR A 265 -1.40 -5.30 -13.75
C THR A 265 -0.27 -6.32 -13.99
N ASN A 266 0.46 -6.73 -12.95
CA ASN A 266 1.46 -7.81 -13.02
C ASN A 266 0.87 -9.24 -12.94
N GLY A 267 -0.44 -9.36 -12.87
CA GLY A 267 -1.17 -10.64 -12.81
C GLY A 267 -2.66 -10.41 -12.98
N PHE A 268 -3.03 -9.67 -14.03
CA PHE A 268 -4.40 -9.20 -14.25
C PHE A 268 -5.39 -10.37 -14.33
N ASP A 269 -5.01 -11.43 -15.02
CA ASP A 269 -5.85 -12.62 -15.22
C ASP A 269 -5.84 -13.60 -14.02
N ARG A 270 -4.99 -13.35 -13.01
CA ARG A 270 -4.87 -14.22 -11.83
C ARG A 270 -6.02 -14.07 -10.85
N ALA A 271 -6.59 -12.87 -10.76
CA ALA A 271 -7.63 -12.54 -9.81
C ALA A 271 -8.43 -11.32 -10.25
N THR A 272 -9.73 -11.32 -10.02
CA THR A 272 -10.52 -10.07 -10.09
C THR A 272 -10.11 -9.11 -8.96
N TYR A 273 -10.43 -7.83 -9.11
CA TYR A 273 -10.18 -6.86 -8.03
C TYR A 273 -10.89 -7.30 -6.74
N LYS A 274 -12.14 -7.74 -6.87
CA LYS A 274 -12.91 -8.22 -5.73
C LYS A 274 -12.26 -9.41 -5.03
N GLN A 275 -11.76 -10.41 -5.76
CA GLN A 275 -11.05 -11.54 -5.16
C GLN A 275 -9.80 -11.12 -4.38
N ARG A 276 -9.10 -10.07 -4.84
CA ARG A 276 -7.94 -9.51 -4.13
C ARG A 276 -8.34 -8.87 -2.79
N ILE A 277 -9.53 -8.28 -2.73
CA ILE A 277 -10.10 -7.71 -1.49
C ILE A 277 -10.59 -8.83 -0.57
N THR A 278 -11.42 -9.74 -1.08
CA THR A 278 -12.02 -10.81 -0.27
C THR A 278 -10.98 -11.76 0.29
N HIS A 279 -9.85 -11.95 -0.40
CA HIS A 279 -8.70 -12.69 0.15
C HIS A 279 -8.27 -12.13 1.52
N PHE A 280 -8.13 -10.82 1.67
CA PHE A 280 -7.76 -10.20 2.95
C PHE A 280 -8.94 -10.05 3.91
N MET A 281 -10.12 -9.80 3.38
CA MET A 281 -11.30 -9.52 4.20
C MET A 281 -11.96 -10.77 4.76
N GLU A 282 -11.87 -11.91 4.07
CA GLU A 282 -12.63 -13.10 4.37
C GLU A 282 -11.74 -14.33 4.62
N GLU A 283 -10.63 -14.47 3.87
CA GLU A 283 -9.84 -15.71 3.87
C GLU A 283 -8.65 -15.69 4.84
N LEU A 284 -8.18 -14.52 5.26
CA LEU A 284 -7.12 -14.40 6.26
C LEU A 284 -7.70 -14.36 7.68
N ALA A 285 -8.08 -15.52 8.18
CA ALA A 285 -8.77 -15.67 9.47
C ALA A 285 -7.97 -15.14 10.69
N PHE A 286 -6.67 -14.91 10.55
CA PHE A 286 -5.85 -14.33 11.61
C PHE A 286 -5.99 -12.80 11.73
N LEU A 287 -6.60 -12.13 10.76
CA LEU A 287 -6.86 -10.68 10.84
C LEU A 287 -8.17 -10.43 11.58
N THR A 288 -8.10 -9.71 12.69
CA THR A 288 -9.29 -9.17 13.36
C THR A 288 -9.91 -8.04 12.52
N GLU A 289 -11.15 -7.62 12.82
CA GLU A 289 -11.78 -6.50 12.13
C GLU A 289 -10.96 -5.20 12.28
N SER A 290 -10.35 -4.98 13.45
CA SER A 290 -9.43 -3.86 13.66
C SER A 290 -8.17 -3.96 12.81
N ASP A 291 -7.60 -5.16 12.63
CA ASP A 291 -6.44 -5.36 11.77
C ASP A 291 -6.77 -5.09 10.31
N LYS A 292 -7.95 -5.54 9.86
CA LYS A 292 -8.46 -5.24 8.51
C LYS A 292 -8.61 -3.74 8.27
N ASP A 293 -9.06 -2.96 9.26
CA ASP A 293 -9.13 -1.49 9.15
C ASP A 293 -7.76 -0.87 8.90
N TRP A 294 -6.74 -1.36 9.61
CA TRP A 294 -5.38 -0.89 9.41
C TRP A 294 -4.82 -1.30 8.05
N VAL A 295 -4.80 -2.61 7.78
CA VAL A 295 -4.13 -3.19 6.62
C VAL A 295 -4.76 -2.75 5.30
N MET A 296 -6.10 -2.66 5.26
CA MET A 296 -6.83 -2.34 4.03
C MET A 296 -6.82 -0.85 3.66
N GLY A 297 -6.40 0.04 4.56
CA GLY A 297 -6.37 1.45 4.20
C GLY A 297 -5.75 2.39 5.23
N ARG A 298 -6.15 2.31 6.51
CA ARG A 298 -5.75 3.28 7.52
C ARG A 298 -4.24 3.41 7.67
N ALA A 299 -3.50 2.29 7.63
CA ALA A 299 -2.06 2.27 7.83
C ALA A 299 -1.31 3.02 6.71
N ILE A 300 -1.65 2.77 5.45
CA ILE A 300 -0.99 3.45 4.33
C ILE A 300 -1.35 4.94 4.27
N LEU A 301 -2.60 5.30 4.55
CA LEU A 301 -3.03 6.70 4.62
C LEU A 301 -2.23 7.45 5.68
N GLN A 302 -2.08 6.86 6.87
CA GLN A 302 -1.28 7.46 7.95
C GLN A 302 0.21 7.55 7.58
N ARG A 303 0.78 6.48 7.01
CA ARG A 303 2.21 6.44 6.61
C ARG A 303 2.55 7.49 5.57
N LEU A 304 1.68 7.73 4.62
CA LEU A 304 1.88 8.69 3.54
C LEU A 304 1.38 10.11 3.88
N ASN A 305 0.74 10.28 5.05
CA ASN A 305 0.04 11.51 5.43
C ASN A 305 -0.94 11.97 4.32
N TRP A 306 -1.70 11.01 3.80
CA TRP A 306 -2.69 11.23 2.75
C TRP A 306 -4.09 11.33 3.35
N THR A 307 -4.55 12.55 3.58
CA THR A 307 -5.86 12.89 4.16
C THR A 307 -7.01 12.84 3.16
#